data_576c5e0e07516f138a14815aca1cf2a9
#
_entry.id   576c5e0e07516f138a14815aca1cf2a9
#
_cell.length_a   1.000
_cell.length_b   1.000
_cell.length_c   1.000
_cell.angle_alpha   90.00
_cell.angle_beta   90.00
_cell.angle_gamma   90.00
#
_symmetry.space_group_name_H-M   'P 1'
#
loop_
_entity.id
_entity.type
_entity.pdbx_description
1 polymer ?
#
loop_
_entity_poly.entity_id
_entity_poly.type
_entity_poly.pdbx_seq_one_letter_code
_entity_poly.pdbx_strand_id
1 'polypeptide(L)'
;TKPDTRLEAQRHGLRTAHKPESQDLCLADHHGSMRAFLDAYLSPRDGEIVLADGTVLGQHDGIEHFTIGQRKGLGVAWREPLHVIRLDASMNRVVVAPRAEAGRCSCIVGEINWISIDPPQNPIRVEVQVRYRSAPVLAELSPIAATAEDVQRERPHRGQLVFDDEQFSIAPGQAAVFYDGERVLGGGLIQREVDKPTSRT
;
A
#
# COMPACT_ATOMS: atom_id res chain seq x y z
N THR A 1 16.60 12.93 -18.87
CA THR A 1 15.31 13.55 -18.43
C THR A 1 14.19 13.25 -19.42
N LYS A 2 12.91 13.48 -19.06
CA LYS A 2 11.76 13.28 -19.97
C LYS A 2 11.85 14.14 -21.25
N PRO A 3 12.30 15.41 -21.19
CA PRO A 3 12.58 16.18 -22.40
C PRO A 3 13.57 15.50 -23.33
N ASP A 4 14.67 14.97 -22.79
CA ASP A 4 15.69 14.28 -23.60
C ASP A 4 15.12 13.00 -24.24
N THR A 5 14.32 12.23 -23.48
CA THR A 5 13.63 11.03 -24.00
C THR A 5 12.71 11.39 -25.16
N ARG A 6 11.98 12.51 -25.07
CA ARG A 6 11.09 12.98 -26.17
C ARG A 6 11.88 13.43 -27.39
N LEU A 7 13.00 14.14 -27.19
CA LEU A 7 13.90 14.53 -28.30
C LEU A 7 14.44 13.31 -29.02
N GLU A 8 14.85 12.26 -28.27
CA GLU A 8 15.34 11.04 -28.87
C GLU A 8 14.23 10.27 -29.61
N ALA A 9 13.02 10.21 -29.02
CA ALA A 9 11.86 9.65 -29.69
C ALA A 9 11.50 10.38 -30.99
N GLN A 10 11.65 11.71 -31.06
CA GLN A 10 11.49 12.50 -32.27
C GLN A 10 12.56 12.18 -33.32
N ARG A 11 13.83 12.07 -32.92
CA ARG A 11 14.94 11.70 -33.83
C ARG A 11 14.70 10.35 -34.49
N HIS A 12 14.12 9.42 -33.73
CA HIS A 12 13.76 8.09 -34.25
C HIS A 12 12.40 8.03 -34.98
N GLY A 13 11.71 9.16 -35.13
CA GLY A 13 10.42 9.22 -35.83
C GLY A 13 9.30 8.46 -35.11
N LEU A 14 9.40 8.27 -33.80
CA LEU A 14 8.40 7.53 -33.04
C LEU A 14 7.09 8.33 -32.94
N ARG A 15 5.98 7.70 -33.26
CA ARG A 15 4.64 8.31 -33.23
C ARG A 15 4.22 8.77 -31.82
N THR A 16 4.84 8.20 -30.80
CA THR A 16 4.55 8.50 -29.38
C THR A 16 5.36 9.69 -28.83
N ALA A 17 6.28 10.28 -29.61
CA ALA A 17 7.15 11.38 -29.17
C ALA A 17 6.37 12.57 -28.60
N HIS A 18 5.19 12.88 -29.16
CA HIS A 18 4.33 13.99 -28.76
C HIS A 18 3.13 13.57 -27.90
N LYS A 19 2.99 12.25 -27.60
CA LYS A 19 1.86 11.78 -26.78
C LYS A 19 1.92 12.38 -25.37
N PRO A 20 0.82 12.96 -24.87
CA PRO A 20 0.73 13.37 -23.46
C PRO A 20 0.97 12.16 -22.53
N GLU A 21 1.53 12.43 -21.34
CA GLU A 21 1.67 11.40 -20.33
C GLU A 21 0.32 11.01 -19.77
N SER A 22 0.10 9.72 -19.61
CA SER A 22 -1.03 9.24 -18.82
C SER A 22 -0.72 9.55 -17.34
N GLN A 23 -1.54 10.41 -16.71
CA GLN A 23 -1.37 10.83 -15.32
C GLN A 23 -2.20 9.98 -14.37
N ASP A 24 -3.30 9.39 -14.85
CA ASP A 24 -4.26 8.64 -14.07
C ASP A 24 -4.72 7.36 -14.79
N LEU A 25 -5.38 6.49 -14.02
CA LEU A 25 -6.06 5.33 -14.58
C LEU A 25 -7.26 5.81 -15.39
N CYS A 26 -7.29 5.49 -16.69
CA CYS A 26 -8.39 5.84 -17.59
C CYS A 26 -9.74 5.21 -17.20
N LEU A 27 -9.77 4.31 -16.22
CA LEU A 27 -11.01 3.71 -15.69
C LEU A 27 -11.95 4.75 -15.08
N ALA A 28 -11.41 5.76 -14.39
CA ALA A 28 -12.22 6.82 -13.79
C ALA A 28 -12.80 7.79 -14.85
N ASP A 29 -12.13 7.96 -15.99
CA ASP A 29 -12.54 8.89 -17.03
C ASP A 29 -13.89 8.49 -17.67
N HIS A 30 -14.15 7.18 -17.82
CA HIS A 30 -15.39 6.67 -18.39
C HIS A 30 -16.58 6.75 -17.43
N HIS A 31 -16.33 6.72 -16.12
CA HIS A 31 -17.36 6.72 -15.08
C HIS A 31 -17.47 8.02 -14.31
N GLY A 32 -16.63 9.03 -14.63
CA GLY A 32 -16.61 10.33 -13.98
C GLY A 32 -15.93 10.35 -12.61
N SER A 33 -15.81 9.19 -11.92
CA SER A 33 -15.05 9.06 -10.68
C SER A 33 -14.70 7.58 -10.41
N MET A 34 -13.68 7.35 -9.58
CA MET A 34 -13.33 6.00 -9.11
C MET A 34 -14.48 5.35 -8.32
N ARG A 35 -15.22 6.15 -7.54
CA ARG A 35 -16.40 5.68 -6.81
C ARG A 35 -17.47 5.15 -7.77
N ALA A 36 -17.88 5.94 -8.77
CA ALA A 36 -18.86 5.52 -9.76
C ALA A 36 -18.41 4.30 -10.57
N PHE A 37 -17.11 4.18 -10.83
CA PHE A 37 -16.53 2.98 -11.43
C PHE A 37 -16.72 1.75 -10.50
N LEU A 38 -16.34 1.86 -9.23
CA LEU A 38 -16.48 0.74 -8.28
C LEU A 38 -17.94 0.34 -8.11
N ASP A 39 -18.86 1.29 -7.97
CA ASP A 39 -20.29 1.05 -7.81
C ASP A 39 -20.92 0.34 -9.02
N ALA A 40 -20.34 0.46 -10.22
CA ALA A 40 -20.80 -0.23 -11.42
C ALA A 40 -20.47 -1.74 -11.42
N TYR A 41 -19.44 -2.15 -10.65
CA TYR A 41 -18.96 -3.55 -10.63
C TYR A 41 -19.11 -4.24 -9.29
N LEU A 42 -19.28 -3.48 -8.22
CA LEU A 42 -19.45 -3.98 -6.85
C LEU A 42 -20.87 -3.68 -6.37
N SER A 43 -21.30 -4.41 -5.36
CA SER A 43 -22.55 -4.13 -4.66
C SER A 43 -22.21 -3.57 -3.28
N PRO A 44 -22.06 -2.25 -3.14
CA PRO A 44 -21.74 -1.62 -1.87
C PRO A 44 -22.72 -2.02 -0.78
N ARG A 45 -22.23 -2.17 0.44
CA ARG A 45 -23.06 -2.49 1.61
C ARG A 45 -22.75 -1.50 2.72
N ASP A 46 -23.82 -1.05 3.39
CA ASP A 46 -23.69 -0.21 4.57
C ASP A 46 -22.87 -0.91 5.66
N GLY A 47 -22.04 -0.18 6.34
CA GLY A 47 -21.21 -0.67 7.42
C GLY A 47 -20.84 0.44 8.39
N GLU A 48 -20.04 0.11 9.39
CA GLU A 48 -19.68 1.02 10.48
C GLU A 48 -18.29 1.62 10.30
N ILE A 49 -18.15 2.88 10.69
CA ILE A 49 -16.85 3.54 10.90
C ILE A 49 -16.59 3.51 12.41
N VAL A 50 -15.49 2.84 12.81
CA VAL A 50 -15.21 2.58 14.22
C VAL A 50 -13.78 3.02 14.58
N LEU A 51 -13.55 3.36 15.84
CA LEU A 51 -12.21 3.48 16.41
C LEU A 51 -11.55 2.09 16.59
N ALA A 52 -10.25 2.09 16.88
CA ALA A 52 -9.50 0.86 17.15
C ALA A 52 -10.05 0.02 18.33
N ASP A 53 -10.67 0.70 19.31
CA ASP A 53 -11.33 0.06 20.47
C ASP A 53 -12.75 -0.47 20.17
N GLY A 54 -13.25 -0.27 18.95
CA GLY A 54 -14.59 -0.68 18.51
C GLY A 54 -15.69 0.37 18.73
N THR A 55 -15.38 1.55 19.24
CA THR A 55 -16.35 2.65 19.39
C THR A 55 -16.87 3.07 18.02
N VAL A 56 -18.19 2.99 17.80
CA VAL A 56 -18.84 3.38 16.56
C VAL A 56 -18.92 4.91 16.47
N LEU A 57 -18.40 5.47 15.38
CA LEU A 57 -18.42 6.92 15.10
C LEU A 57 -19.45 7.29 14.05
N GLY A 58 -19.82 6.39 13.16
CA GLY A 58 -20.75 6.63 12.08
C GLY A 58 -20.92 5.41 11.18
N GLN A 59 -21.53 5.63 10.02
CA GLN A 59 -21.78 4.61 9.03
C GLN A 59 -21.15 5.01 7.68
N HIS A 60 -20.90 4.03 6.85
CA HIS A 60 -20.48 4.19 5.45
C HIS A 60 -21.39 3.36 4.53
N ASP A 61 -21.41 3.70 3.27
CA ASP A 61 -22.22 3.10 2.22
C ASP A 61 -21.42 2.18 1.27
N GLY A 62 -20.26 1.73 1.70
CA GLY A 62 -19.38 0.82 0.97
C GLY A 62 -17.94 0.91 1.48
N ILE A 63 -17.39 -0.21 1.97
CA ILE A 63 -16.01 -0.27 2.47
C ILE A 63 -14.98 -0.03 1.36
N GLU A 64 -15.34 -0.35 0.12
CA GLU A 64 -14.54 -0.16 -1.09
C GLU A 64 -14.26 1.30 -1.44
N HIS A 65 -15.02 2.22 -0.88
CA HIS A 65 -14.80 3.67 -1.07
C HIS A 65 -13.69 4.23 -0.19
N PHE A 66 -13.11 3.41 0.68
CA PHE A 66 -12.08 3.82 1.63
C PHE A 66 -10.72 3.21 1.30
N THR A 67 -9.68 3.96 1.65
CA THR A 67 -8.29 3.52 1.46
C THR A 67 -7.51 3.73 2.75
N ILE A 68 -6.62 2.82 3.10
CA ILE A 68 -5.74 2.96 4.27
C ILE A 68 -4.92 4.25 4.14
N GLY A 69 -4.88 5.04 5.22
CA GLY A 69 -4.26 6.36 5.28
C GLY A 69 -5.19 7.51 4.87
N GLN A 70 -6.39 7.23 4.37
CA GLN A 70 -7.36 8.28 4.01
C GLN A 70 -7.76 9.10 5.24
N ARG A 71 -7.73 10.43 5.10
CA ARG A 71 -8.12 11.41 6.13
C ARG A 71 -9.40 12.15 5.78
N LYS A 72 -9.58 12.48 4.49
CA LYS A 72 -10.72 13.29 4.02
C LYS A 72 -11.86 12.37 3.59
N GLY A 73 -13.10 12.89 3.73
CA GLY A 73 -14.30 12.18 3.25
C GLY A 73 -14.72 10.99 4.11
N LEU A 74 -14.34 10.96 5.40
CA LEU A 74 -14.77 9.91 6.32
C LEU A 74 -16.22 10.06 6.77
N GLY A 75 -16.79 11.28 6.69
CA GLY A 75 -18.18 11.54 7.07
C GLY A 75 -18.45 11.51 8.58
N VAL A 76 -17.41 11.45 9.41
CA VAL A 76 -17.52 11.41 10.88
C VAL A 76 -16.88 12.63 11.51
N ALA A 77 -17.45 13.10 12.63
CA ALA A 77 -16.91 14.17 13.43
C ALA A 77 -16.15 13.60 14.63
N TRP A 78 -14.95 14.11 14.87
CA TRP A 78 -14.12 13.74 15.99
C TRP A 78 -13.28 14.95 16.44
N ARG A 79 -12.76 14.90 17.69
CA ARG A 79 -11.96 15.99 18.28
C ARG A 79 -10.68 16.33 17.52
N GLU A 80 -10.15 15.39 16.74
CA GLU A 80 -8.93 15.53 15.98
C GLU A 80 -9.04 14.78 14.64
N PRO A 81 -8.18 15.07 13.63
CA PRO A 81 -8.23 14.37 12.36
C PRO A 81 -8.00 12.87 12.51
N LEU A 82 -8.91 12.07 11.95
CA LEU A 82 -8.82 10.62 11.89
C LEU A 82 -8.25 10.16 10.56
N HIS A 83 -7.62 9.00 10.58
CA HIS A 83 -7.09 8.30 9.43
C HIS A 83 -7.58 6.86 9.40
N VAL A 84 -7.91 6.35 8.22
CA VAL A 84 -8.20 4.93 8.04
C VAL A 84 -6.93 4.14 8.31
N ILE A 85 -6.97 3.25 9.30
CA ILE A 85 -5.84 2.39 9.68
C ILE A 85 -6.03 0.93 9.23
N ARG A 86 -7.29 0.50 9.06
CA ARG A 86 -7.64 -0.86 8.63
C ARG A 86 -9.02 -0.89 7.97
N LEU A 87 -9.17 -1.77 6.98
CA LEU A 87 -10.43 -2.13 6.36
C LEU A 87 -10.74 -3.58 6.75
N ASP A 88 -11.76 -3.77 7.59
CA ASP A 88 -12.22 -5.08 8.04
C ASP A 88 -13.37 -5.54 7.16
N ALA A 89 -13.04 -6.28 6.10
CA ALA A 89 -14.02 -6.78 5.16
C ALA A 89 -14.96 -7.83 5.77
N SER A 90 -14.51 -8.56 6.80
CA SER A 90 -15.31 -9.62 7.46
C SER A 90 -16.46 -9.04 8.26
N MET A 91 -16.19 -7.93 8.95
CA MET A 91 -17.18 -7.20 9.74
C MET A 91 -17.81 -6.02 8.98
N ASN A 92 -17.36 -5.77 7.74
CA ASN A 92 -17.73 -4.61 6.94
C ASN A 92 -17.53 -3.28 7.70
N ARG A 93 -16.32 -3.09 8.29
CA ARG A 93 -15.96 -1.95 9.13
C ARG A 93 -14.76 -1.20 8.59
N VAL A 94 -14.85 0.13 8.63
CA VAL A 94 -13.74 1.03 8.41
C VAL A 94 -13.17 1.43 9.78
N VAL A 95 -11.98 0.95 10.11
CA VAL A 95 -11.32 1.27 11.38
C VAL A 95 -10.46 2.50 11.20
N VAL A 96 -10.68 3.48 12.06
CA VAL A 96 -10.00 4.78 12.03
C VAL A 96 -9.31 5.06 13.36
N ALA A 97 -8.24 5.86 13.30
CA ALA A 97 -7.53 6.32 14.49
C ALA A 97 -6.95 7.73 14.28
N PRO A 98 -6.65 8.46 15.37
CA PRO A 98 -5.81 9.64 15.33
C PRO A 98 -4.43 9.35 14.73
N ARG A 99 -3.77 10.40 14.22
CA ARG A 99 -2.44 10.25 13.59
C ARG A 99 -1.43 9.57 14.52
N ALA A 100 -1.46 9.88 15.81
CA ALA A 100 -0.53 9.31 16.79
C ALA A 100 -0.66 7.78 16.95
N GLU A 101 -1.78 7.20 16.54
CA GLU A 101 -2.08 5.76 16.64
C GLU A 101 -2.09 5.09 15.26
N ALA A 102 -1.83 5.85 14.19
CA ALA A 102 -1.90 5.36 12.81
C ALA A 102 -0.54 4.91 12.26
N GLY A 103 0.53 5.02 13.04
CA GLY A 103 1.88 4.60 12.69
C GLY A 103 2.06 3.09 12.82
N ARG A 104 2.96 2.53 12.01
CA ARG A 104 3.39 1.14 12.06
C ARG A 104 4.90 1.07 12.07
N CYS A 105 5.46 0.23 12.95
CA CYS A 105 6.90 -0.03 13.01
C CYS A 105 7.32 -1.21 12.11
N SER A 106 6.38 -1.98 11.55
CA SER A 106 6.71 -3.13 10.72
C SER A 106 5.65 -3.43 9.68
N CYS A 107 6.02 -4.19 8.66
CA CYS A 107 5.08 -4.82 7.73
C CYS A 107 5.71 -6.09 7.12
N ILE A 108 4.86 -6.94 6.54
CA ILE A 108 5.29 -8.07 5.72
C ILE A 108 5.29 -7.66 4.26
N VAL A 109 6.33 -8.01 3.54
CA VAL A 109 6.43 -7.88 2.08
C VAL A 109 6.50 -9.28 1.48
N GLY A 110 5.63 -9.57 0.56
CA GLY A 110 5.63 -10.81 -0.21
C GLY A 110 5.92 -10.56 -1.68
N GLU A 111 6.00 -11.65 -2.44
CA GLU A 111 6.28 -11.61 -3.88
C GLU A 111 7.55 -10.81 -4.21
N ILE A 112 8.57 -10.91 -3.34
CA ILE A 112 9.80 -10.13 -3.52
C ILE A 112 10.54 -10.61 -4.78
N ASN A 113 10.79 -9.67 -5.68
CA ASN A 113 11.68 -9.85 -6.82
C ASN A 113 13.02 -9.18 -6.51
N TRP A 114 14.09 -9.99 -6.45
CA TRP A 114 15.46 -9.51 -6.27
C TRP A 114 16.06 -9.12 -7.62
N ILE A 115 16.74 -7.97 -7.68
CA ILE A 115 17.23 -7.39 -8.93
C ILE A 115 18.75 -7.41 -8.99
N SER A 116 19.40 -6.91 -7.95
CA SER A 116 20.85 -6.66 -7.98
C SER A 116 21.64 -7.46 -6.93
N ILE A 117 20.95 -8.27 -6.15
CA ILE A 117 21.53 -9.21 -5.17
C ILE A 117 20.78 -10.54 -5.21
N ASP A 118 21.42 -11.61 -4.73
CA ASP A 118 20.73 -12.86 -4.45
C ASP A 118 19.83 -12.71 -3.21
N PRO A 119 18.78 -13.56 -3.07
CA PRO A 119 17.91 -13.54 -1.91
C PRO A 119 18.72 -13.70 -0.61
N PRO A 120 18.68 -12.74 0.32
CA PRO A 120 19.43 -12.80 1.56
C PRO A 120 18.94 -13.93 2.44
N GLN A 121 19.88 -14.62 3.11
CA GLN A 121 19.57 -15.68 4.07
C GLN A 121 19.51 -15.16 5.52
N ASN A 122 20.04 -13.95 5.76
CA ASN A 122 20.09 -13.29 7.05
C ASN A 122 19.46 -11.91 6.93
N PRO A 123 19.07 -11.29 8.07
CA PRO A 123 18.60 -9.90 8.07
C PRO A 123 19.61 -8.94 7.44
N ILE A 124 19.12 -8.01 6.64
CA ILE A 124 19.93 -6.96 6.00
C ILE A 124 19.36 -5.58 6.29
N ARG A 125 20.23 -4.58 6.35
CA ARG A 125 19.84 -3.17 6.42
C ARG A 125 19.56 -2.66 5.02
N VAL A 126 18.44 -1.97 4.88
CA VAL A 126 17.99 -1.41 3.59
C VAL A 126 17.40 -0.03 3.81
N GLU A 127 17.47 0.80 2.79
CA GLU A 127 16.55 1.93 2.63
C GLU A 127 15.32 1.42 1.89
N VAL A 128 14.11 1.73 2.37
CA VAL A 128 12.89 1.24 1.76
C VAL A 128 11.91 2.38 1.44
N GLN A 129 11.40 2.37 0.23
CA GLN A 129 10.32 3.24 -0.20
C GLN A 129 9.01 2.45 -0.24
N VAL A 130 8.06 2.81 0.64
CA VAL A 130 6.77 2.11 0.80
C VAL A 130 5.60 2.85 0.15
N ARG A 131 5.85 4.01 -0.45
CA ARG A 131 4.86 4.80 -1.19
C ARG A 131 5.50 5.58 -2.32
N TYR A 132 4.78 5.74 -3.39
CA TYR A 132 5.19 6.61 -4.48
C TYR A 132 5.45 8.04 -3.97
N ARG A 133 6.58 8.63 -4.36
CA ARG A 133 7.06 9.96 -3.95
C ARG A 133 7.35 10.15 -2.45
N SER A 134 7.36 9.11 -1.62
CA SER A 134 7.93 9.24 -0.28
C SER A 134 9.45 9.15 -0.34
N ALA A 135 10.14 9.79 0.60
CA ALA A 135 11.56 9.52 0.80
C ALA A 135 11.75 8.06 1.26
N PRO A 136 12.83 7.40 0.86
CA PRO A 136 13.24 6.14 1.46
C PRO A 136 13.48 6.29 2.97
N VAL A 137 13.20 5.25 3.73
CA VAL A 137 13.41 5.20 5.18
C VAL A 137 14.24 3.98 5.53
N LEU A 138 15.02 4.06 6.60
CA LEU A 138 15.84 2.95 7.07
C LEU A 138 14.99 1.86 7.71
N ALA A 139 15.31 0.62 7.39
CA ALA A 139 14.65 -0.56 7.94
C ALA A 139 15.60 -1.77 7.96
N GLU A 140 15.28 -2.74 8.80
CA GLU A 140 15.82 -4.08 8.72
C GLU A 140 14.85 -4.97 7.94
N LEU A 141 15.35 -5.66 6.93
CA LEU A 141 14.61 -6.64 6.15
C LEU A 141 15.10 -8.04 6.53
N SER A 142 14.24 -8.79 7.19
CA SER A 142 14.49 -10.17 7.61
C SER A 142 13.75 -11.14 6.69
N PRO A 143 14.42 -12.11 6.05
CA PRO A 143 13.76 -13.15 5.27
C PRO A 143 12.86 -14.00 6.17
N ILE A 144 11.65 -14.32 5.68
CA ILE A 144 10.70 -15.20 6.37
C ILE A 144 10.25 -16.33 5.46
N ALA A 145 9.77 -17.42 6.07
CA ALA A 145 9.33 -18.59 5.32
C ALA A 145 8.18 -18.25 4.35
N ALA A 146 8.26 -18.82 3.16
CA ALA A 146 7.17 -18.76 2.18
C ALA A 146 5.93 -19.50 2.69
N THR A 147 4.77 -19.02 2.36
CA THR A 147 3.51 -19.77 2.54
C THR A 147 3.33 -20.80 1.43
N ALA A 148 2.41 -21.74 1.62
CA ALA A 148 2.06 -22.69 0.56
C ALA A 148 1.56 -21.98 -0.72
N GLU A 149 0.83 -20.86 -0.55
CA GLU A 149 0.34 -20.05 -1.66
C GLU A 149 1.49 -19.35 -2.43
N ASP A 150 2.50 -18.83 -1.73
CA ASP A 150 3.67 -18.21 -2.35
C ASP A 150 4.44 -19.20 -3.21
N VAL A 151 4.59 -20.44 -2.72
CA VAL A 151 5.26 -21.53 -3.45
C VAL A 151 4.43 -21.92 -4.68
N GLN A 152 3.13 -22.05 -4.55
CA GLN A 152 2.23 -22.38 -5.66
C GLN A 152 2.25 -21.33 -6.76
N ARG A 153 2.42 -20.05 -6.38
CA ARG A 153 2.51 -18.91 -7.32
C ARG A 153 3.92 -18.69 -7.88
N GLU A 154 4.88 -19.55 -7.55
CA GLU A 154 6.30 -19.42 -7.93
C GLU A 154 6.93 -18.09 -7.46
N ARG A 155 6.45 -17.53 -6.33
CA ARG A 155 6.93 -16.27 -5.75
C ARG A 155 7.30 -16.45 -4.28
N PRO A 156 8.28 -17.33 -3.96
CA PRO A 156 8.52 -17.79 -2.59
C PRO A 156 9.20 -16.77 -1.68
N HIS A 157 9.68 -15.64 -2.23
CA HIS A 157 10.47 -14.70 -1.44
C HIS A 157 9.55 -13.76 -0.66
N ARG A 158 9.71 -13.83 0.66
CA ARG A 158 9.01 -12.94 1.62
C ARG A 158 9.98 -12.38 2.62
N GLY A 159 9.65 -11.23 3.19
CA GLY A 159 10.43 -10.63 4.25
C GLY A 159 9.56 -9.81 5.21
N GLN A 160 10.04 -9.73 6.44
CA GLN A 160 9.53 -8.78 7.42
C GLN A 160 10.40 -7.53 7.38
N LEU A 161 9.78 -6.38 7.18
CA LEU A 161 10.40 -5.07 7.38
C LEU A 161 10.13 -4.60 8.79
N VAL A 162 11.18 -4.17 9.49
CA VAL A 162 11.10 -3.43 10.74
C VAL A 162 11.74 -2.07 10.51
N PHE A 163 10.94 -1.02 10.59
CA PHE A 163 11.38 0.36 10.37
C PHE A 163 12.06 0.94 11.60
N ASP A 164 13.05 1.80 11.41
CA ASP A 164 13.69 2.51 12.52
C ASP A 164 12.72 3.53 13.14
N ASP A 165 11.90 4.17 12.31
CA ASP A 165 10.86 5.12 12.73
C ASP A 165 9.49 4.67 12.25
N GLU A 166 8.43 5.01 13.00
CA GLU A 166 7.05 4.72 12.61
C GLU A 166 6.70 5.26 11.22
N GLN A 167 6.12 4.40 10.41
CA GLN A 167 5.66 4.73 9.07
C GLN A 167 4.14 4.82 8.99
N PHE A 168 3.63 5.89 8.36
CA PHE A 168 2.20 6.11 8.18
C PHE A 168 1.70 5.59 6.84
N SER A 169 0.44 5.16 6.81
CA SER A 169 -0.26 4.74 5.58
C SER A 169 0.42 3.59 4.85
N ILE A 170 0.96 2.63 5.60
CA ILE A 170 1.42 1.36 5.04
C ILE A 170 0.18 0.55 4.64
N ALA A 171 -0.05 0.43 3.33
CA ALA A 171 -1.25 -0.20 2.81
C ALA A 171 -0.92 -1.51 2.08
N PRO A 172 -1.63 -2.61 2.37
CA PRO A 172 -1.52 -3.85 1.62
C PRO A 172 -1.76 -3.62 0.11
N GLY A 173 -1.00 -4.34 -0.72
CA GLY A 173 -1.03 -4.21 -2.17
C GLY A 173 -0.15 -3.09 -2.74
N GLN A 174 0.40 -2.20 -1.92
CA GLN A 174 1.40 -1.24 -2.37
C GLN A 174 2.77 -1.89 -2.47
N ALA A 175 3.60 -1.36 -3.38
CA ALA A 175 4.98 -1.81 -3.54
C ALA A 175 5.86 -1.25 -2.43
N ALA A 176 6.73 -2.12 -1.89
CA ALA A 176 7.90 -1.75 -1.10
C ALA A 176 9.14 -2.00 -1.94
N VAL A 177 9.96 -0.96 -2.19
CA VAL A 177 11.18 -1.06 -2.99
C VAL A 177 12.39 -0.85 -2.09
N PHE A 178 13.36 -1.75 -2.19
CA PHE A 178 14.55 -1.79 -1.33
C PHE A 178 15.76 -1.23 -2.05
N TYR A 179 16.52 -0.41 -1.35
CA TYR A 179 17.70 0.28 -1.88
C TYR A 179 18.91 0.11 -0.96
N ASP A 180 20.08 0.23 -1.56
CA ASP A 180 21.37 0.51 -0.93
C ASP A 180 21.95 1.74 -1.63
N GLY A 181 21.71 2.91 -1.07
CA GLY A 181 21.96 4.19 -1.73
C GLY A 181 21.15 4.33 -3.03
N GLU A 182 21.84 4.47 -4.17
CA GLU A 182 21.19 4.56 -5.49
C GLU A 182 20.89 3.21 -6.14
N ARG A 183 21.34 2.10 -5.53
CA ARG A 183 21.21 0.77 -6.06
C ARG A 183 19.87 0.15 -5.63
N VAL A 184 19.04 -0.24 -6.58
CA VAL A 184 17.82 -1.01 -6.32
C VAL A 184 18.20 -2.46 -6.03
N LEU A 185 17.93 -2.93 -4.81
CA LEU A 185 18.17 -4.32 -4.41
C LEU A 185 17.05 -5.25 -4.89
N GLY A 186 15.82 -4.78 -4.80
CA GLY A 186 14.62 -5.52 -5.16
C GLY A 186 13.37 -4.83 -4.63
N GLY A 187 12.25 -5.54 -4.64
CA GLY A 187 10.99 -5.04 -4.10
C GLY A 187 9.89 -6.08 -4.17
N GLY A 188 8.80 -5.82 -3.47
CA GLY A 188 7.65 -6.72 -3.43
C GLY A 188 6.38 -5.98 -3.03
N LEU A 189 5.31 -6.72 -2.77
CA LEU A 189 4.03 -6.16 -2.37
C LEU A 189 3.82 -6.28 -0.86
N ILE A 190 3.43 -5.17 -0.24
CA ILE A 190 3.03 -5.15 1.18
C ILE A 190 1.82 -6.07 1.34
N GLN A 191 1.92 -7.02 2.25
CA GLN A 191 0.89 -8.02 2.51
C GLN A 191 -0.11 -7.51 3.54
N ARG A 192 -1.35 -8.04 3.46
CA ARG A 192 -2.30 -7.87 4.54
C ARG A 192 -1.81 -8.68 5.75
N GLU A 193 -1.67 -8.04 6.90
CA GLU A 193 -1.47 -8.77 8.15
C GLU A 193 -2.74 -9.59 8.42
N VAL A 194 -2.57 -10.89 8.57
CA VAL A 194 -3.65 -11.73 9.11
C VAL A 194 -3.66 -11.45 10.61
N ASP A 195 -4.73 -10.86 11.11
CA ASP A 195 -4.93 -10.66 12.54
C ASP A 195 -4.70 -12.01 13.25
N LYS A 196 -3.60 -12.13 14.00
CA LYS A 196 -3.50 -13.25 14.95
C LYS A 196 -4.66 -13.04 15.93
N PRO A 197 -5.50 -14.07 16.16
CA PRO A 197 -6.51 -13.96 17.19
C PRO A 197 -5.81 -13.58 18.49
N THR A 198 -6.22 -12.44 19.04
CA THR A 198 -5.71 -11.96 20.33
C THR A 198 -6.05 -13.05 21.35
N SER A 199 -5.07 -13.83 21.77
CA SER A 199 -5.21 -14.74 22.90
C SER A 199 -5.52 -13.86 24.11
N ARG A 200 -6.80 -13.79 24.48
CA ARG A 200 -7.22 -13.26 25.78
C ARG A 200 -6.62 -14.19 26.82
N THR A 201 -5.64 -13.69 27.55
CA THR A 201 -5.22 -14.24 28.84
C THR A 201 -5.98 -13.48 29.92
#